data_a312777c38dbeef9bc218586ea5677ed
#
_entry.id   a312777c38dbeef9bc218586ea5677ed
#
_cell.length_a   1.000
_cell.length_b   1.000
_cell.length_c   1.000
_cell.angle_alpha   90.00
_cell.angle_beta   90.00
_cell.angle_gamma   90.00
#
_symmetry.space_group_name_H-M   'P 1'
#
loop_
_entity.id
_entity.type
_entity.pdbx_description
1 polymer ?
#
loop_
_entity_poly.entity_id
_entity_poly.type
_entity_poly.pdbx_seq_one_letter_code
_entity_poly.pdbx_strand_id
1 'polypeptide(L)'
;MAEPVWFHIDVNSAFLSWTAAYRTLVEGRSPDLRDIPAVIANDKNLRTSIVLAKSTPAKKYGVKTGEPLGMARDKCPNLVVAEPDYALYVASSRRLMALLREVSPVVEQYSIDEAWVDMTGMAGLYGPPVLAAQHLKDRISRTLGFTVNIGVSCNKLLAKMAGELEKPNKVITLFPQEFERKLWPLPVGELFMVGRATAQKLT
;
A
#
# COMPACT_ATOMS: atom_id res chain seq x y z
N MET A 1 -9.94 -21.03 22.62
CA MET A 1 -8.87 -20.24 22.04
C MET A 1 -9.53 -19.11 21.24
N ALA A 2 -8.98 -17.89 21.25
CA ALA A 2 -9.51 -16.81 20.40
C ALA A 2 -9.34 -17.16 18.92
N GLU A 3 -10.31 -16.78 18.09
CA GLU A 3 -10.17 -16.93 16.64
C GLU A 3 -9.01 -16.06 16.11
N PRO A 4 -8.18 -16.60 15.21
CA PRO A 4 -7.08 -15.81 14.65
C PRO A 4 -7.58 -14.57 13.90
N VAL A 5 -6.92 -13.44 14.12
CA VAL A 5 -7.18 -12.19 13.40
C VAL A 5 -5.87 -11.59 12.93
N TRP A 6 -5.71 -11.47 11.62
CA TRP A 6 -4.54 -10.88 10.99
C TRP A 6 -4.91 -9.62 10.22
N PHE A 7 -4.12 -8.57 10.42
CA PHE A 7 -4.14 -7.40 9.55
C PHE A 7 -2.96 -7.48 8.57
N HIS A 8 -3.20 -7.15 7.31
CA HIS A 8 -2.16 -6.83 6.36
C HIS A 8 -2.21 -5.34 6.06
N ILE A 9 -1.11 -4.65 6.32
CA ILE A 9 -0.96 -3.21 6.11
C ILE A 9 -0.12 -3.00 4.86
N ASP A 10 -0.59 -2.15 3.93
CA ASP A 10 0.09 -1.80 2.68
C ASP A 10 0.01 -0.30 2.43
N VAL A 11 1.15 0.37 2.26
CA VAL A 11 1.22 1.82 2.06
C VAL A 11 0.81 2.18 0.63
N ASN A 12 -0.19 3.03 0.50
CA ASN A 12 -0.67 3.47 -0.81
C ASN A 12 0.40 4.28 -1.57
N SER A 13 0.88 3.73 -2.71
CA SER A 13 1.94 4.36 -3.54
C SER A 13 3.13 4.83 -2.70
N ALA A 14 3.73 3.95 -1.93
CA ALA A 14 4.67 4.21 -0.84
C ALA A 14 5.71 5.30 -1.14
N PHE A 15 6.54 5.13 -2.16
CA PHE A 15 7.62 6.08 -2.45
C PHE A 15 7.10 7.48 -2.78
N LEU A 16 6.00 7.57 -3.53
CA LEU A 16 5.38 8.87 -3.81
C LEU A 16 4.76 9.47 -2.55
N SER A 17 4.02 8.68 -1.77
CA SER A 17 3.35 9.15 -0.56
C SER A 17 4.33 9.61 0.51
N TRP A 18 5.46 8.90 0.69
CA TRP A 18 6.52 9.29 1.62
C TRP A 18 7.23 10.58 1.18
N THR A 19 7.55 10.69 -0.13
CA THR A 19 8.12 11.92 -0.68
C THR A 19 7.15 13.10 -0.53
N ALA A 20 5.86 12.88 -0.82
CA ALA A 20 4.83 13.91 -0.69
C ALA A 20 4.65 14.35 0.75
N ALA A 21 4.52 13.41 1.70
CA ALA A 21 4.39 13.73 3.12
C ALA A 21 5.61 14.52 3.64
N TYR A 22 6.82 14.14 3.28
CA TYR A 22 8.03 14.87 3.66
C TYR A 22 8.04 16.29 3.08
N ARG A 23 7.78 16.44 1.78
CA ARG A 23 7.76 17.75 1.11
C ARG A 23 6.72 18.69 1.71
N THR A 24 5.52 18.20 2.00
CA THR A 24 4.44 19.06 2.54
C THR A 24 4.62 19.34 4.03
N LEU A 25 4.92 18.33 4.85
CA LEU A 25 4.92 18.46 6.31
C LEU A 25 6.25 19.00 6.87
N VAL A 26 7.37 18.73 6.18
CA VAL A 26 8.71 19.12 6.66
C VAL A 26 9.26 20.30 5.87
N GLU A 27 9.15 20.27 4.54
CA GLU A 27 9.70 21.33 3.68
C GLU A 27 8.68 22.43 3.36
N GLY A 28 7.40 22.29 3.72
CA GLY A 28 6.33 23.25 3.44
C GLY A 28 6.04 23.45 1.94
N ARG A 29 6.38 22.48 1.09
CA ARG A 29 6.22 22.59 -0.37
C ARG A 29 4.78 22.33 -0.80
N SER A 30 4.32 23.12 -1.77
CA SER A 30 3.04 22.98 -2.46
C SER A 30 3.28 23.02 -3.98
N PRO A 31 2.45 22.33 -4.79
CA PRO A 31 1.33 21.47 -4.41
C PRO A 31 1.81 20.09 -3.88
N ASP A 32 0.90 19.40 -3.18
CA ASP A 32 1.15 17.99 -2.78
C ASP A 32 1.24 17.09 -4.02
N LEU A 33 2.29 16.26 -4.09
CA LEU A 33 2.51 15.36 -5.23
C LEU A 33 1.39 14.33 -5.41
N ARG A 34 0.60 14.06 -4.37
CA ARG A 34 -0.54 13.13 -4.43
C ARG A 34 -1.73 13.71 -5.18
N ASP A 35 -1.85 15.04 -5.24
CA ASP A 35 -2.99 15.76 -5.82
C ASP A 35 -2.76 16.17 -7.27
N ILE A 36 -1.54 16.05 -7.77
CA ILE A 36 -1.15 16.39 -9.15
C ILE A 36 -0.61 15.17 -9.90
N PRO A 37 -0.57 15.19 -11.24
CA PRO A 37 0.13 14.15 -12.01
C PRO A 37 1.62 14.13 -11.65
N ALA A 38 2.04 13.15 -10.85
CA ALA A 38 3.41 13.05 -10.37
C ALA A 38 3.89 11.59 -10.33
N VAL A 39 5.20 11.41 -10.49
CA VAL A 39 5.89 10.12 -10.38
C VAL A 39 7.19 10.25 -9.60
N ILE A 40 7.62 9.12 -9.03
CA ILE A 40 8.98 8.95 -8.53
C ILE A 40 9.77 8.25 -9.62
N ALA A 41 10.81 8.91 -10.11
CA ALA A 41 11.73 8.37 -11.12
C ALA A 41 13.05 9.15 -11.09
N ASN A 42 14.13 8.57 -11.63
CA ASN A 42 15.38 9.30 -11.82
C ASN A 42 15.30 10.10 -13.11
N ASP A 43 15.30 11.44 -13.03
CA ASP A 43 15.14 12.33 -14.19
C ASP A 43 16.42 12.49 -15.05
N LYS A 44 17.56 12.01 -14.56
CA LYS A 44 18.86 12.21 -15.24
C LYS A 44 19.01 11.42 -16.53
N ASN A 45 18.23 10.36 -16.73
CA ASN A 45 18.29 9.53 -17.93
C ASN A 45 16.91 9.01 -18.35
N LEU A 46 16.23 9.73 -19.23
CA LEU A 46 14.88 9.42 -19.70
C LEU A 46 14.75 8.03 -20.36
N ARG A 47 15.82 7.52 -20.98
CA ARG A 47 15.77 6.25 -21.71
C ARG A 47 15.86 5.04 -20.80
N THR A 48 16.59 5.14 -19.70
CA THR A 48 16.84 4.03 -18.76
C THR A 48 16.06 4.16 -17.46
N SER A 49 15.52 5.35 -17.17
CA SER A 49 14.74 5.57 -15.97
C SER A 49 13.34 4.98 -16.10
N ILE A 50 12.90 4.32 -15.04
CA ILE A 50 11.55 3.74 -14.91
C ILE A 50 10.75 4.46 -13.83
N VAL A 51 9.44 4.44 -13.98
CA VAL A 51 8.49 4.93 -12.96
C VAL A 51 8.47 3.96 -11.79
N LEU A 52 8.96 4.40 -10.62
CA LEU A 52 8.97 3.60 -9.38
C LEU A 52 7.63 3.68 -8.63
N ALA A 53 7.02 4.86 -8.61
CA ALA A 53 5.69 5.09 -8.02
C ALA A 53 4.99 6.23 -8.75
N LYS A 54 3.67 6.28 -8.66
CA LYS A 54 2.83 7.30 -9.33
C LYS A 54 1.68 7.75 -8.47
N SER A 55 1.25 8.99 -8.69
CA SER A 55 0.04 9.55 -8.09
C SER A 55 -1.24 9.00 -8.74
N THR A 56 -2.36 9.11 -8.02
CA THR A 56 -3.68 8.80 -8.58
C THR A 56 -4.02 9.67 -9.81
N PRO A 57 -3.74 10.99 -9.83
CA PRO A 57 -3.86 11.79 -11.06
C PRO A 57 -3.03 11.27 -12.22
N ALA A 58 -1.75 10.89 -12.02
CA ALA A 58 -0.92 10.32 -13.09
C ALA A 58 -1.49 8.99 -13.62
N LYS A 59 -2.08 8.15 -12.75
CA LYS A 59 -2.75 6.90 -13.14
C LYS A 59 -3.89 7.15 -14.15
N LYS A 60 -4.61 8.28 -14.04
CA LYS A 60 -5.71 8.63 -14.97
C LYS A 60 -5.23 8.87 -16.40
N TYR A 61 -3.99 9.27 -16.59
CA TYR A 61 -3.34 9.38 -17.91
C TYR A 61 -2.78 8.05 -18.43
N GLY A 62 -3.02 6.95 -17.73
CA GLY A 62 -2.52 5.63 -18.14
C GLY A 62 -1.03 5.40 -17.82
N VAL A 63 -0.42 6.24 -16.97
CA VAL A 63 0.97 6.03 -16.48
C VAL A 63 1.02 4.75 -15.66
N LYS A 64 2.02 3.90 -15.90
CA LYS A 64 2.20 2.61 -15.22
C LYS A 64 3.51 2.57 -14.43
N THR A 65 3.49 1.92 -13.27
CA THR A 65 4.72 1.59 -12.53
C THR A 65 5.53 0.59 -13.35
N GLY A 66 6.84 0.77 -13.38
CA GLY A 66 7.76 -0.06 -14.17
C GLY A 66 7.91 0.35 -15.63
N GLU A 67 7.12 1.30 -16.15
CA GLU A 67 7.31 1.78 -17.53
C GLU A 67 8.46 2.80 -17.64
N PRO A 68 9.07 2.94 -18.81
CA PRO A 68 10.07 3.99 -19.07
C PRO A 68 9.49 5.40 -18.83
N LEU A 69 10.29 6.27 -18.22
CA LEU A 69 9.87 7.65 -17.91
C LEU A 69 9.48 8.45 -19.16
N GLY A 70 10.17 8.22 -20.29
CA GLY A 70 9.82 8.84 -21.57
C GLY A 70 8.39 8.54 -21.98
N MET A 71 7.98 7.25 -21.94
CA MET A 71 6.61 6.84 -22.25
C MET A 71 5.57 7.44 -21.29
N ALA A 72 5.93 7.60 -20.00
CA ALA A 72 5.06 8.25 -19.03
C ALA A 72 4.85 9.75 -19.37
N ARG A 73 5.89 10.45 -19.81
CA ARG A 73 5.80 11.86 -20.25
C ARG A 73 5.00 12.03 -21.54
N ASP A 74 5.12 11.11 -22.50
CA ASP A 74 4.30 11.12 -23.71
C ASP A 74 2.80 11.03 -23.41
N LYS A 75 2.43 10.24 -22.37
CA LYS A 75 1.04 10.11 -21.90
C LYS A 75 0.57 11.32 -21.09
N CYS A 76 1.47 11.95 -20.36
CA CYS A 76 1.17 13.05 -19.45
C CYS A 76 2.22 14.16 -19.58
N PRO A 77 2.04 15.14 -20.53
CA PRO A 77 3.02 16.20 -20.78
C PRO A 77 3.36 17.05 -19.56
N ASN A 78 2.41 17.23 -18.64
CA ASN A 78 2.59 18.02 -17.41
C ASN A 78 3.02 17.15 -16.21
N LEU A 79 3.63 15.98 -16.46
CA LEU A 79 4.04 15.06 -15.42
C LEU A 79 5.18 15.63 -14.58
N VAL A 80 4.92 15.78 -13.28
CA VAL A 80 5.93 16.18 -12.30
C VAL A 80 6.78 14.97 -11.93
N VAL A 81 8.09 15.08 -12.04
CA VAL A 81 9.03 14.02 -11.65
C VAL A 81 9.74 14.42 -10.35
N ALA A 82 9.72 13.54 -9.37
CA ALA A 82 10.51 13.66 -8.16
C ALA A 82 11.54 12.54 -8.10
N GLU A 83 12.78 12.89 -7.75
CA GLU A 83 13.85 11.89 -7.60
C GLU A 83 13.59 10.99 -6.38
N PRO A 84 13.96 9.70 -6.44
CA PRO A 84 13.84 8.79 -5.31
C PRO A 84 14.84 9.15 -4.21
N ASP A 85 14.36 9.13 -2.96
CA ASP A 85 15.17 9.26 -1.73
C ASP A 85 15.03 7.98 -0.90
N TYR A 86 15.95 7.04 -1.10
CA TYR A 86 15.90 5.76 -0.39
C TYR A 86 16.16 5.88 1.11
N ALA A 87 16.89 6.89 1.56
CA ALA A 87 17.11 7.14 2.99
C ALA A 87 15.81 7.57 3.67
N LEU A 88 15.05 8.46 3.03
CA LEU A 88 13.70 8.84 3.46
C LEU A 88 12.76 7.63 3.50
N TYR A 89 12.82 6.75 2.49
CA TYR A 89 11.93 5.57 2.42
C TYR A 89 12.21 4.59 3.55
N VAL A 90 13.47 4.31 3.83
CA VAL A 90 13.86 3.45 4.97
C VAL A 90 13.43 4.07 6.30
N ALA A 91 13.61 5.39 6.47
CA ALA A 91 13.19 6.09 7.68
C ALA A 91 11.65 6.04 7.86
N SER A 92 10.89 6.25 6.77
CA SER A 92 9.41 6.20 6.78
C SER A 92 8.90 4.80 7.11
N SER A 93 9.50 3.77 6.50
CA SER A 93 9.21 2.37 6.81
C SER A 93 9.46 2.05 8.29
N ARG A 94 10.62 2.44 8.83
CA ARG A 94 10.95 2.22 10.25
C ARG A 94 9.94 2.88 11.19
N ARG A 95 9.49 4.10 10.88
CA ARG A 95 8.45 4.80 11.66
C ARG A 95 7.12 4.08 11.60
N LEU A 96 6.72 3.57 10.43
CA LEU A 96 5.51 2.73 10.31
C LEU A 96 5.63 1.48 11.16
N MET A 97 6.72 0.71 11.03
CA MET A 97 6.93 -0.51 11.80
C MET A 97 6.96 -0.25 13.31
N ALA A 98 7.53 0.87 13.76
CA ALA A 98 7.50 1.27 15.16
C ALA A 98 6.07 1.51 15.65
N LEU A 99 5.25 2.26 14.89
CA LEU A 99 3.85 2.50 15.21
C LEU A 99 3.03 1.19 15.27
N LEU A 100 3.28 0.25 14.36
CA LEU A 100 2.58 -1.05 14.36
C LEU A 100 2.94 -1.88 15.60
N ARG A 101 4.19 -1.85 16.06
CA ARG A 101 4.63 -2.55 17.27
C ARG A 101 4.04 -1.98 18.57
N GLU A 102 3.56 -0.74 18.57
CA GLU A 102 2.79 -0.19 19.69
C GLU A 102 1.39 -0.80 19.78
N VAL A 103 0.86 -1.34 18.67
CA VAL A 103 -0.49 -1.93 18.60
C VAL A 103 -0.47 -3.42 18.90
N SER A 104 0.54 -4.15 18.41
CA SER A 104 0.69 -5.57 18.63
C SER A 104 2.16 -5.95 18.83
N PRO A 105 2.47 -6.89 19.73
CA PRO A 105 3.81 -7.42 19.90
C PRO A 105 4.27 -8.27 18.71
N VAL A 106 3.35 -8.76 17.89
CA VAL A 106 3.64 -9.63 16.74
C VAL A 106 3.40 -8.86 15.44
N VAL A 107 4.49 -8.29 14.92
CA VAL A 107 4.54 -7.58 13.64
C VAL A 107 5.58 -8.23 12.77
N GLU A 108 5.16 -8.72 11.61
CA GLU A 108 6.04 -9.31 10.59
C GLU A 108 6.14 -8.36 9.40
N GLN A 109 7.30 -7.77 9.23
CA GLN A 109 7.59 -6.93 8.06
C GLN A 109 7.81 -7.83 6.84
N TYR A 110 7.01 -7.64 5.79
CA TYR A 110 7.11 -8.38 4.54
C TYR A 110 7.98 -7.67 3.51
N SER A 111 7.77 -6.37 3.36
CA SER A 111 8.55 -5.51 2.47
C SER A 111 8.88 -4.17 3.14
N ILE A 112 9.37 -3.21 2.38
CA ILE A 112 9.62 -1.86 2.89
C ILE A 112 8.33 -1.12 3.27
N ASP A 113 7.20 -1.47 2.64
CA ASP A 113 5.90 -0.79 2.73
C ASP A 113 4.76 -1.69 3.19
N GLU A 114 5.04 -2.98 3.45
CA GLU A 114 4.03 -3.95 3.85
C GLU A 114 4.41 -4.69 5.14
N ALA A 115 3.40 -4.97 5.96
CA ALA A 115 3.56 -5.79 7.16
C ALA A 115 2.28 -6.56 7.51
N TRP A 116 2.45 -7.71 8.17
CA TRP A 116 1.36 -8.38 8.89
C TRP A 116 1.43 -8.04 10.37
N VAL A 117 0.25 -7.88 10.97
CA VAL A 117 0.07 -7.61 12.40
C VAL A 117 -0.92 -8.65 12.95
N ASP A 118 -0.49 -9.42 13.94
CA ASP A 118 -1.38 -10.35 14.63
C ASP A 118 -2.22 -9.60 15.66
N MET A 119 -3.53 -9.59 15.44
CA MET A 119 -4.53 -8.96 16.33
C MET A 119 -5.36 -9.99 17.09
N THR A 120 -4.92 -11.25 17.08
CA THR A 120 -5.62 -12.35 17.80
C THR A 120 -5.73 -12.04 19.29
N GLY A 121 -6.95 -12.11 19.83
CA GLY A 121 -7.21 -11.81 21.23
C GLY A 121 -7.21 -10.33 21.63
N MET A 122 -6.95 -9.40 20.69
CA MET A 122 -6.83 -7.96 20.99
C MET A 122 -8.17 -7.21 21.06
N ALA A 123 -9.30 -7.90 20.83
CA ALA A 123 -10.62 -7.27 20.80
C ALA A 123 -11.01 -6.58 22.12
N GLY A 124 -10.51 -7.06 23.26
CA GLY A 124 -10.73 -6.40 24.56
C GLY A 124 -10.04 -5.04 24.69
N LEU A 125 -8.98 -4.78 23.95
CA LEU A 125 -8.21 -3.52 23.97
C LEU A 125 -8.65 -2.55 22.86
N TYR A 126 -8.92 -3.08 21.65
CA TYR A 126 -9.13 -2.27 20.46
C TYR A 126 -10.55 -2.36 19.88
N GLY A 127 -11.42 -3.18 20.47
CA GLY A 127 -12.75 -3.45 19.94
C GLY A 127 -12.77 -4.44 18.78
N PRO A 128 -13.88 -4.52 18.04
CA PRO A 128 -14.02 -5.40 16.90
C PRO A 128 -12.93 -5.17 15.83
N PRO A 129 -12.44 -6.23 15.14
CA PRO A 129 -11.29 -6.13 14.22
C PRO A 129 -11.41 -5.04 13.15
N VAL A 130 -12.59 -4.84 12.57
CA VAL A 130 -12.82 -3.80 11.56
C VAL A 130 -12.66 -2.40 12.14
N LEU A 131 -13.18 -2.14 13.34
CA LEU A 131 -13.04 -0.85 14.02
C LEU A 131 -11.59 -0.61 14.44
N ALA A 132 -10.91 -1.63 14.96
CA ALA A 132 -9.48 -1.57 15.29
C ALA A 132 -8.64 -1.23 14.06
N ALA A 133 -8.90 -1.87 12.91
CA ALA A 133 -8.23 -1.58 11.65
C ALA A 133 -8.51 -0.15 11.15
N GLN A 134 -9.76 0.33 11.29
CA GLN A 134 -10.12 1.69 10.91
C GLN A 134 -9.38 2.73 11.77
N HIS A 135 -9.34 2.53 13.10
CA HIS A 135 -8.61 3.40 14.02
C HIS A 135 -7.10 3.39 13.72
N LEU A 136 -6.53 2.22 13.43
CA LEU A 136 -5.12 2.09 13.07
C LEU A 136 -4.80 2.83 11.77
N LYS A 137 -5.64 2.65 10.72
CA LYS A 137 -5.52 3.36 9.43
C LYS A 137 -5.53 4.87 9.63
N ASP A 138 -6.47 5.38 10.42
CA ASP A 138 -6.62 6.80 10.68
C ASP A 138 -5.47 7.34 11.55
N ARG A 139 -4.97 6.54 12.51
CA ARG A 139 -3.79 6.87 13.31
C ARG A 139 -2.54 6.99 12.44
N ILE A 140 -2.29 6.04 11.54
CA ILE A 140 -1.17 6.08 10.58
C ILE A 140 -1.24 7.36 9.76
N SER A 141 -2.40 7.66 9.18
CA SER A 141 -2.58 8.86 8.35
C SER A 141 -2.31 10.16 9.12
N ARG A 142 -2.84 10.29 10.34
CA ARG A 142 -2.65 11.49 11.18
C ARG A 142 -1.21 11.65 11.68
N THR A 143 -0.56 10.53 12.06
CA THR A 143 0.76 10.57 12.69
C THR A 143 1.89 10.61 11.67
N LEU A 144 1.74 9.91 10.55
CA LEU A 144 2.80 9.73 9.57
C LEU A 144 2.57 10.49 8.25
N GLY A 145 1.36 11.02 8.04
CA GLY A 145 1.03 11.86 6.89
C GLY A 145 0.80 11.12 5.57
N PHE A 146 0.65 9.79 5.60
CA PHE A 146 0.33 8.98 4.41
C PHE A 146 -0.76 7.95 4.72
N THR A 147 -1.38 7.43 3.67
CA THR A 147 -2.49 6.47 3.81
C THR A 147 -2.04 5.05 3.56
N VAL A 148 -2.77 4.10 4.15
CA VAL A 148 -2.55 2.67 3.99
C VAL A 148 -3.86 1.97 3.62
N ASN A 149 -3.75 0.81 2.96
CA ASN A 149 -4.80 -0.19 2.95
C ASN A 149 -4.59 -1.17 4.10
N ILE A 150 -5.67 -1.63 4.72
CA ILE A 150 -5.63 -2.70 5.71
C ILE A 150 -6.59 -3.79 5.29
N GLY A 151 -6.05 -4.96 4.98
CA GLY A 151 -6.83 -6.17 4.81
C GLY A 151 -6.94 -6.92 6.14
N VAL A 152 -8.14 -7.41 6.46
CA VAL A 152 -8.45 -8.07 7.73
C VAL A 152 -8.99 -9.47 7.44
N SER A 153 -8.39 -10.51 8.04
CA SER A 153 -8.88 -11.88 7.89
C SER A 153 -8.38 -12.81 9.01
N CYS A 154 -8.71 -14.10 8.91
CA CYS A 154 -8.30 -15.13 9.85
C CYS A 154 -6.89 -15.69 9.60
N ASN A 155 -6.20 -15.31 8.54
CA ASN A 155 -4.80 -15.67 8.27
C ASN A 155 -4.11 -14.63 7.39
N LYS A 156 -2.78 -14.71 7.28
CA LYS A 156 -1.92 -13.77 6.55
C LYS A 156 -2.25 -13.70 5.05
N LEU A 157 -2.47 -14.86 4.41
CA LEU A 157 -2.78 -14.94 2.98
C LEU A 157 -4.07 -14.16 2.67
N LEU A 158 -5.14 -14.48 3.39
CA LEU A 158 -6.44 -13.87 3.18
C LEU A 158 -6.46 -12.39 3.57
N ALA A 159 -5.72 -12.01 4.61
CA ALA A 159 -5.56 -10.61 4.97
C ALA A 159 -4.87 -9.81 3.84
N LYS A 160 -3.81 -10.37 3.22
CA LYS A 160 -3.18 -9.73 2.05
C LYS A 160 -4.13 -9.66 0.86
N MET A 161 -4.83 -10.74 0.55
CA MET A 161 -5.85 -10.76 -0.52
C MET A 161 -6.94 -9.71 -0.28
N ALA A 162 -7.43 -9.57 0.95
CA ALA A 162 -8.42 -8.55 1.32
C ALA A 162 -7.92 -7.14 0.99
N GLY A 163 -6.66 -6.82 1.33
CA GLY A 163 -6.06 -5.51 1.09
C GLY A 163 -5.92 -5.13 -0.39
N GLU A 164 -5.95 -6.14 -1.30
CA GLU A 164 -5.85 -5.91 -2.75
C GLU A 164 -7.22 -5.68 -3.43
N LEU A 165 -8.34 -6.10 -2.81
CA LEU A 165 -9.67 -6.04 -3.43
C LEU A 165 -10.13 -4.62 -3.75
N GLU A 166 -9.84 -3.67 -2.86
CA GLU A 166 -10.18 -2.26 -3.06
C GLU A 166 -9.07 -1.36 -2.56
N LYS A 167 -8.56 -0.47 -3.41
CA LYS A 167 -7.53 0.54 -3.10
C LYS A 167 -7.93 1.91 -3.68
N PRO A 168 -7.48 3.02 -3.13
CA PRO A 168 -6.64 3.21 -1.95
C PRO A 168 -7.43 3.51 -0.66
N ASN A 169 -6.71 3.52 0.49
CA ASN A 169 -7.15 4.03 1.79
C ASN A 169 -8.40 3.33 2.34
N LYS A 170 -8.43 2.00 2.21
CA LYS A 170 -9.56 1.15 2.62
C LYS A 170 -9.20 0.19 3.75
N VAL A 171 -10.23 -0.21 4.49
CA VAL A 171 -10.22 -1.39 5.35
C VAL A 171 -11.16 -2.40 4.77
N ILE A 172 -10.66 -3.57 4.38
CA ILE A 172 -11.42 -4.62 3.71
C ILE A 172 -11.26 -5.94 4.45
N THR A 173 -12.36 -6.66 4.61
CA THR A 173 -12.40 -8.00 5.19
C THR A 173 -12.46 -9.09 4.11
N LEU A 174 -11.91 -10.26 4.42
CA LEU A 174 -12.05 -11.47 3.64
C LEU A 174 -12.10 -12.69 4.56
N PHE A 175 -13.19 -12.82 5.33
CA PHE A 175 -13.43 -13.98 6.17
C PHE A 175 -14.11 -15.12 5.40
N PRO A 176 -14.08 -16.37 5.88
CA PRO A 176 -14.65 -17.53 5.17
C PRO A 176 -16.07 -17.34 4.64
N GLN A 177 -16.93 -16.68 5.41
CA GLN A 177 -18.32 -16.37 5.02
C GLN A 177 -18.44 -15.36 3.85
N GLU A 178 -17.34 -14.73 3.45
CA GLU A 178 -17.30 -13.76 2.35
C GLU A 178 -16.70 -14.32 1.06
N PHE A 179 -16.17 -15.57 1.09
CA PHE A 179 -15.42 -16.16 -0.02
C PHE A 179 -16.23 -16.25 -1.31
N GLU A 180 -17.45 -16.73 -1.24
CA GLU A 180 -18.34 -16.88 -2.39
C GLU A 180 -18.52 -15.56 -3.15
N ARG A 181 -18.64 -14.47 -2.42
CA ARG A 181 -18.86 -13.13 -2.98
C ARG A 181 -17.58 -12.41 -3.40
N LYS A 182 -16.49 -12.56 -2.61
CA LYS A 182 -15.29 -11.72 -2.77
C LYS A 182 -14.07 -12.45 -3.35
N LEU A 183 -13.93 -13.76 -3.09
CA LEU A 183 -12.75 -14.52 -3.47
C LEU A 183 -12.99 -15.39 -4.73
N TRP A 184 -14.08 -16.15 -4.76
CA TRP A 184 -14.34 -17.09 -5.85
C TRP A 184 -14.54 -16.44 -7.22
N PRO A 185 -15.08 -15.21 -7.34
CA PRO A 185 -15.17 -14.54 -8.63
C PRO A 185 -13.83 -14.05 -9.20
N LEU A 186 -12.74 -14.06 -8.40
CA LEU A 186 -11.44 -13.59 -8.86
C LEU A 186 -10.82 -14.57 -9.87
N PRO A 187 -10.22 -14.07 -10.95
CA PRO A 187 -9.37 -14.88 -11.82
C PRO A 187 -8.25 -15.52 -11.00
N VAL A 188 -7.87 -16.76 -11.30
CA VAL A 188 -6.82 -17.48 -10.56
C VAL A 188 -5.49 -16.74 -10.51
N GLY A 189 -5.18 -15.95 -11.53
CA GLY A 189 -3.98 -15.10 -11.59
C GLY A 189 -3.95 -13.93 -10.61
N GLU A 190 -5.08 -13.60 -10.00
CA GLU A 190 -5.21 -12.55 -8.97
C GLU A 190 -4.92 -13.11 -7.57
N LEU A 191 -4.81 -14.43 -7.42
CA LEU A 191 -4.47 -15.02 -6.14
C LEU A 191 -3.01 -14.74 -5.78
N PHE A 192 -2.79 -14.34 -4.54
CA PHE A 192 -1.44 -14.08 -4.03
C PHE A 192 -0.53 -15.29 -4.24
N MET A 193 0.69 -15.08 -4.73
CA MET A 193 1.69 -16.09 -5.12
C MET A 193 1.36 -16.86 -6.41
N VAL A 194 0.27 -16.59 -7.10
CA VAL A 194 -0.01 -17.17 -8.42
C VAL A 194 0.55 -16.25 -9.50
N GLY A 195 1.74 -16.58 -10.00
CA GLY A 195 2.36 -15.88 -11.12
C GLY A 195 1.83 -16.33 -12.47
N ARG A 196 2.24 -15.61 -13.54
CA ARG A 196 1.83 -15.90 -14.94
C ARG A 196 1.93 -17.36 -15.34
N ALA A 197 3.08 -18.00 -15.06
CA ALA A 197 3.31 -19.40 -15.44
C ALA A 197 2.36 -20.37 -14.71
N THR A 198 2.01 -20.08 -13.45
CA THR A 198 1.07 -20.89 -12.69
C THR A 198 -0.36 -20.67 -13.17
N ALA A 199 -0.75 -19.40 -13.39
CA ALA A 199 -2.06 -19.06 -13.93
C ALA A 199 -2.33 -19.76 -15.26
N GLN A 200 -1.36 -19.71 -16.22
CA GLN A 200 -1.47 -20.42 -17.52
C GLN A 200 -1.63 -21.93 -17.43
N LYS A 201 -1.20 -22.56 -16.34
CA LYS A 201 -1.37 -24.02 -16.14
C LYS A 201 -2.71 -24.38 -15.50
N LEU A 202 -3.36 -23.40 -14.87
CA LEU A 202 -4.61 -23.58 -14.11
C LEU A 202 -5.86 -23.15 -14.92
N THR A 203 -5.67 -22.43 -16.04
CA THR A 203 -6.70 -22.01 -16.99
C THR A 203 -6.55 -22.73 -18.31
#